data_f8ba0b48e23d32f3a7b5c11ff7abfcbd
#
_entry.id   f8ba0b48e23d32f3a7b5c11ff7abfcbd
#
_cell.length_a   1.000
_cell.length_b   1.000
_cell.length_c   1.000
_cell.angle_alpha   90.00
_cell.angle_beta   90.00
_cell.angle_gamma   90.00
#
_symmetry.space_group_name_H-M   'P 1'
#
loop_
_entity.id
_entity.type
_entity.pdbx_description
1 polymer ?
#
loop_
_entity_poly.entity_id
_entity_poly.type
_entity_poly.pdbx_seq_one_letter_code
_entity_poly.pdbx_strand_id
1 'polypeptide(L)'
;MNNSEKKFLFNLLSAPSPTGFETEGQKVWVKYVKKYAQTVNNDAYGTAWATIKGKSAKSPIVMLEAHADEIGYIVKHIGKDGFLRLDRVGGSDAATGRGRRINLLGDKGPVKGIIGNTAIHLRKDSLGNEKAPKIYELYVDIGASNPKEVAKLGLRVGHPAVYADEPEEFTKGKIVSRALDNRIGGFIIARVLSELSKMKTKCPSTVHCVNSVQEEIGGHGATMITRRLMPDVAICLDVTHATDTPGIDHAIHGEVKMGGGPSVTHGTCNHPNVVKRILEVSKKLKIPIQHESSSRYSGTDTDNISYTGKGIPSALVSLPLRYMHSVVETVDLDDVEKVVSLLVGFVKSVRPSDNFDIKL
;
A
#
# COMPACT_ATOMS: atom_id res chain seq x y z
N MET A 1 -5.21 -10.24 -16.30
CA MET A 1 -4.03 -9.35 -16.43
C MET A 1 -3.19 -9.75 -17.64
N ASN A 2 -2.79 -8.80 -18.51
CA ASN A 2 -1.92 -9.03 -19.66
C ASN A 2 -0.43 -8.82 -19.33
N ASN A 3 0.48 -9.17 -20.27
CA ASN A 3 1.93 -9.07 -20.04
C ASN A 3 2.43 -7.64 -19.72
N SER A 4 1.82 -6.60 -20.32
CA SER A 4 2.20 -5.20 -20.04
C SER A 4 1.81 -4.77 -18.63
N GLU A 5 0.65 -5.19 -18.17
CA GLU A 5 0.15 -4.95 -16.83
C GLU A 5 0.97 -5.70 -15.79
N LYS A 6 1.30 -6.95 -16.06
CA LYS A 6 2.18 -7.75 -15.20
C LYS A 6 3.56 -7.10 -15.08
N LYS A 7 4.15 -6.66 -16.20
CA LYS A 7 5.43 -5.94 -16.20
C LYS A 7 5.36 -4.65 -15.36
N PHE A 8 4.24 -3.92 -15.44
CA PHE A 8 4.03 -2.73 -14.62
C PHE A 8 3.98 -3.08 -13.13
N LEU A 9 3.20 -4.11 -12.76
CA LEU A 9 3.10 -4.56 -11.36
C LEU A 9 4.48 -4.95 -10.81
N PHE A 10 5.23 -5.78 -11.52
CA PHE A 10 6.55 -6.22 -11.08
C PHE A 10 7.53 -5.05 -10.94
N ASN A 11 7.55 -4.12 -11.90
CA ASN A 11 8.38 -2.91 -11.81
C ASN A 11 7.98 -2.02 -10.61
N LEU A 12 6.69 -1.94 -10.29
CA LEU A 12 6.20 -1.16 -9.17
C LEU A 12 6.59 -1.80 -7.84
N LEU A 13 6.50 -3.12 -7.72
CA LEU A 13 6.89 -3.88 -6.54
C LEU A 13 8.41 -3.89 -6.32
N SER A 14 9.22 -3.95 -7.39
CA SER A 14 10.69 -3.92 -7.29
C SER A 14 11.23 -2.53 -6.93
N ALA A 15 10.53 -1.44 -7.27
CA ALA A 15 11.02 -0.10 -6.99
C ALA A 15 11.00 0.20 -5.48
N PRO A 16 12.12 0.56 -4.84
CA PRO A 16 12.12 0.88 -3.41
C PRO A 16 11.35 2.18 -3.14
N SER A 17 10.48 2.16 -2.13
CA SER A 17 9.67 3.32 -1.73
C SER A 17 9.38 3.31 -0.22
N PRO A 18 10.40 3.19 0.65
CA PRO A 18 10.11 3.27 2.08
C PRO A 18 9.53 4.63 2.43
N THR A 19 8.63 4.66 3.40
CA THR A 19 7.91 5.86 3.84
C THR A 19 8.83 7.07 3.98
N GLY A 20 8.44 8.17 3.35
CA GLY A 20 9.24 9.41 3.26
C GLY A 20 10.26 9.43 2.12
N PHE A 21 10.39 8.32 1.34
CA PHE A 21 11.33 8.18 0.23
C PHE A 21 10.68 7.49 -0.99
N GLU A 22 9.44 7.81 -1.30
CA GLU A 22 8.57 7.10 -2.26
C GLU A 22 8.88 7.43 -3.73
N THR A 23 9.83 8.32 -4.00
CA THR A 23 10.09 8.90 -5.32
C THR A 23 10.24 7.85 -6.44
N GLU A 24 10.95 6.75 -6.20
CA GLU A 24 11.21 5.76 -7.26
C GLU A 24 9.95 4.97 -7.62
N GLY A 25 9.16 4.55 -6.64
CA GLY A 25 7.86 3.93 -6.89
C GLY A 25 6.88 4.87 -7.59
N GLN A 26 6.82 6.12 -7.15
CA GLN A 26 5.99 7.15 -7.77
C GLN A 26 6.37 7.41 -9.23
N LYS A 27 7.65 7.44 -9.58
CA LYS A 27 8.09 7.55 -10.98
C LYS A 27 7.56 6.40 -11.85
N VAL A 28 7.58 5.17 -11.34
CA VAL A 28 7.05 3.99 -12.05
C VAL A 28 5.55 4.13 -12.25
N TRP A 29 4.81 4.50 -11.20
CA TRP A 29 3.36 4.67 -11.23
C TRP A 29 2.95 5.79 -12.20
N VAL A 30 3.54 6.96 -12.07
CA VAL A 30 3.30 8.13 -12.93
C VAL A 30 3.56 7.81 -14.40
N LYS A 31 4.64 7.10 -14.72
CA LYS A 31 4.96 6.67 -16.10
C LYS A 31 3.85 5.80 -16.71
N TYR A 32 3.23 4.96 -15.90
CA TYR A 32 2.13 4.11 -16.37
C TYR A 32 0.84 4.89 -16.57
N VAL A 33 0.41 5.66 -15.57
CA VAL A 33 -0.90 6.35 -15.60
C VAL A 33 -0.95 7.50 -16.60
N LYS A 34 0.20 8.13 -16.94
CA LYS A 34 0.30 9.16 -18.00
C LYS A 34 -0.26 8.71 -19.35
N LYS A 35 -0.32 7.41 -19.62
CA LYS A 35 -0.87 6.86 -20.87
C LYS A 35 -2.39 6.94 -20.94
N TYR A 36 -3.06 7.10 -19.79
CA TYR A 36 -4.51 6.94 -19.65
C TYR A 36 -5.19 8.17 -19.07
N ALA A 37 -4.43 8.99 -18.33
CA ALA A 37 -4.95 10.18 -17.66
C ALA A 37 -4.97 11.40 -18.59
N GLN A 38 -5.89 12.32 -18.36
CA GLN A 38 -5.89 13.62 -19.01
C GLN A 38 -4.89 14.58 -18.36
N THR A 39 -4.73 14.47 -17.03
CA THR A 39 -3.69 15.19 -16.29
C THR A 39 -3.07 14.28 -15.23
N VAL A 40 -1.78 14.47 -14.98
CA VAL A 40 -1.06 13.82 -13.87
C VAL A 40 -0.29 14.92 -13.14
N ASN A 41 -0.45 14.97 -11.83
CA ASN A 41 0.16 15.96 -10.96
C ASN A 41 0.79 15.28 -9.76
N ASN A 42 1.62 16.02 -9.04
CA ASN A 42 2.09 15.65 -7.71
C ASN A 42 2.16 16.88 -6.80
N ASP A 43 2.18 16.64 -5.49
CA ASP A 43 2.41 17.69 -4.50
C ASP A 43 3.90 17.79 -4.08
N ALA A 44 4.17 18.65 -3.11
CA ALA A 44 5.53 18.87 -2.61
C ALA A 44 6.13 17.67 -1.86
N TYR A 45 5.29 16.77 -1.32
CA TYR A 45 5.73 15.56 -0.61
C TYR A 45 5.77 14.32 -1.50
N GLY A 46 5.33 14.44 -2.76
CA GLY A 46 5.40 13.35 -3.73
C GLY A 46 4.11 12.54 -3.89
N THR A 47 3.02 12.87 -3.17
CA THR A 47 1.71 12.29 -3.49
C THR A 47 1.37 12.59 -4.94
N ALA A 48 1.14 11.56 -5.73
CA ALA A 48 0.82 11.69 -7.15
C ALA A 48 -0.64 11.35 -7.41
N TRP A 49 -1.26 12.08 -8.35
CA TRP A 49 -2.62 11.75 -8.78
C TRP A 49 -2.83 11.93 -10.27
N ALA A 50 -3.65 11.04 -10.83
CA ALA A 50 -4.03 11.01 -12.22
C ALA A 50 -5.52 11.26 -12.37
N THR A 51 -5.91 12.11 -13.33
CA THR A 51 -7.31 12.57 -13.46
C THR A 51 -7.92 12.19 -14.80
N ILE A 52 -9.15 11.69 -14.76
CA ILE A 52 -10.09 11.66 -15.89
C ILE A 52 -11.22 12.62 -15.57
N LYS A 53 -11.39 13.66 -16.40
CA LYS A 53 -12.47 14.65 -16.22
C LYS A 53 -13.83 14.08 -16.61
N GLY A 54 -14.84 14.39 -15.82
CA GLY A 54 -16.22 14.06 -16.08
C GLY A 54 -16.82 14.79 -17.30
N LYS A 55 -18.09 14.53 -17.56
CA LYS A 55 -18.82 15.09 -18.71
C LYS A 55 -18.92 16.61 -18.68
N SER A 56 -18.94 17.21 -17.48
CA SER A 56 -19.09 18.64 -17.27
C SER A 56 -18.34 19.10 -16.00
N ALA A 57 -18.21 20.41 -15.83
CA ALA A 57 -17.65 20.99 -14.60
C ALA A 57 -18.48 20.69 -13.33
N LYS A 58 -19.76 20.29 -13.49
CA LYS A 58 -20.65 19.89 -12.40
C LYS A 58 -20.65 18.36 -12.15
N SER A 59 -19.81 17.61 -12.85
CA SER A 59 -19.67 16.16 -12.58
C SER A 59 -19.12 15.94 -11.18
N PRO A 60 -19.68 15.00 -10.40
CA PRO A 60 -19.17 14.71 -9.06
C PRO A 60 -17.71 14.27 -9.10
N ILE A 61 -16.98 14.59 -8.06
CA ILE A 61 -15.57 14.22 -7.90
C ILE A 61 -15.48 12.93 -7.10
N VAL A 62 -14.99 11.88 -7.73
CA VAL A 62 -14.70 10.58 -7.11
C VAL A 62 -13.18 10.48 -6.90
N MET A 63 -12.76 10.23 -5.69
CA MET A 63 -11.37 9.91 -5.38
C MET A 63 -11.23 8.41 -5.12
N LEU A 64 -10.31 7.76 -5.82
CA LEU A 64 -9.82 6.42 -5.53
C LEU A 64 -8.39 6.58 -5.02
N GLU A 65 -8.14 6.14 -3.83
CA GLU A 65 -6.87 6.36 -3.16
C GLU A 65 -6.26 5.02 -2.74
N ALA A 66 -4.93 4.93 -2.81
CA ALA A 66 -4.09 3.87 -2.25
C ALA A 66 -2.71 4.44 -1.95
N HIS A 67 -2.00 3.90 -0.95
CA HIS A 67 -0.69 4.44 -0.62
C HIS A 67 0.46 3.83 -1.42
N ALA A 68 1.50 4.64 -1.62
CA ALA A 68 2.68 4.34 -2.43
C ALA A 68 3.85 3.81 -1.61
N ASP A 69 3.84 4.12 -0.31
CA ASP A 69 4.93 3.76 0.58
C ASP A 69 4.88 2.30 1.01
N GLU A 70 5.98 1.84 1.53
CA GLU A 70 6.18 0.54 2.16
C GLU A 70 6.91 0.72 3.47
N ILE A 71 6.71 -0.22 4.40
CA ILE A 71 7.52 -0.33 5.61
C ILE A 71 9.00 -0.54 5.26
N GLY A 72 9.88 -0.16 6.18
CA GLY A 72 11.31 -0.33 5.97
C GLY A 72 12.12 0.01 7.21
N TYR A 73 13.32 0.47 6.95
CA TYR A 73 14.27 0.86 7.98
C TYR A 73 14.97 2.17 7.61
N ILE A 74 15.58 2.79 8.61
CA ILE A 74 16.45 3.94 8.44
C ILE A 74 17.75 3.73 9.21
N VAL A 75 18.88 4.14 8.64
CA VAL A 75 20.17 4.06 9.32
C VAL A 75 20.18 5.03 10.49
N LYS A 76 20.25 4.50 11.71
CA LYS A 76 20.25 5.26 12.96
C LYS A 76 21.63 5.60 13.46
N HIS A 77 22.58 4.68 13.28
CA HIS A 77 23.94 4.83 13.79
C HIS A 77 24.93 4.03 12.95
N ILE A 78 26.17 4.52 12.84
CA ILE A 78 27.30 3.87 12.18
C ILE A 78 28.36 3.60 13.27
N GLY A 79 28.62 2.32 13.52
CA GLY A 79 29.59 1.86 14.50
C GLY A 79 31.04 2.14 14.07
N LYS A 80 31.97 2.24 15.05
CA LYS A 80 33.39 2.37 14.76
C LYS A 80 33.97 1.20 13.97
N ASP A 81 33.31 0.07 14.04
CA ASP A 81 33.58 -1.19 13.36
C ASP A 81 32.93 -1.30 11.96
N GLY A 82 32.25 -0.25 11.49
CA GLY A 82 31.58 -0.22 10.20
C GLY A 82 30.18 -0.84 10.15
N PHE A 83 29.72 -1.50 11.21
CA PHE A 83 28.34 -1.99 11.29
C PHE A 83 27.33 -0.85 11.44
N LEU A 84 26.14 -1.02 10.82
CA LEU A 84 25.05 -0.04 10.91
C LEU A 84 24.00 -0.52 11.91
N ARG A 85 23.43 0.41 12.66
CA ARG A 85 22.23 0.19 13.47
C ARG A 85 21.05 0.82 12.78
N LEU A 86 19.91 0.15 12.84
CA LEU A 86 18.68 0.55 12.18
C LEU A 86 17.65 1.07 13.20
N ASP A 87 16.79 1.95 12.73
CA ASP A 87 15.48 2.18 13.32
C ASP A 87 14.41 1.75 12.30
N ARG A 88 13.21 1.44 12.77
CA ARG A 88 12.13 1.03 11.88
C ARG A 88 11.42 2.24 11.27
N VAL A 89 10.90 2.06 10.06
CA VAL A 89 9.97 2.96 9.40
C VAL A 89 8.67 2.19 9.20
N GLY A 90 7.56 2.74 9.69
CA GLY A 90 6.27 2.05 9.71
C GLY A 90 6.26 0.84 10.65
N GLY A 91 5.43 -0.15 10.33
CA GLY A 91 5.19 -1.36 11.10
C GLY A 91 6.21 -2.48 10.91
N SER A 92 7.47 -2.20 10.57
CA SER A 92 8.50 -3.24 10.35
C SER A 92 8.71 -4.12 11.57
N ASP A 93 8.60 -5.44 11.39
CA ASP A 93 8.79 -6.44 12.45
C ASP A 93 10.25 -6.87 12.56
N ALA A 94 10.86 -6.59 13.72
CA ALA A 94 12.23 -6.98 13.99
C ALA A 94 12.45 -8.51 14.02
N ALA A 95 11.41 -9.30 14.30
CA ALA A 95 11.51 -10.76 14.34
C ALA A 95 11.83 -11.35 12.95
N THR A 96 11.32 -10.74 11.89
CA THR A 96 11.53 -11.19 10.51
C THR A 96 12.86 -10.70 9.92
N GLY A 97 13.55 -9.77 10.59
CA GLY A 97 14.75 -9.11 10.05
C GLY A 97 16.03 -9.95 10.05
N ARG A 98 16.21 -10.82 11.04
CA ARG A 98 17.44 -11.61 11.18
C ARG A 98 17.74 -12.50 9.98
N GLY A 99 18.97 -12.45 9.47
CA GLY A 99 19.44 -13.26 8.35
C GLY A 99 18.93 -12.77 6.97
N ARG A 100 18.28 -11.62 6.90
CA ARG A 100 17.77 -11.06 5.66
C ARG A 100 18.80 -10.20 4.93
N ARG A 101 18.66 -10.14 3.60
CA ARG A 101 19.34 -9.16 2.77
C ARG A 101 18.55 -7.86 2.76
N ILE A 102 19.27 -6.74 2.68
CA ILE A 102 18.70 -5.40 2.70
C ILE A 102 19.41 -4.53 1.68
N ASN A 103 18.68 -3.62 1.04
CA ASN A 103 19.20 -2.59 0.16
C ASN A 103 19.13 -1.26 0.91
N LEU A 104 20.28 -0.67 1.21
CA LEU A 104 20.40 0.67 1.78
C LEU A 104 20.46 1.68 0.63
N LEU A 105 19.60 2.68 0.64
CA LEU A 105 19.45 3.64 -0.45
C LEU A 105 20.37 4.85 -0.24
N GLY A 106 21.63 4.68 -0.59
CA GLY A 106 22.68 5.70 -0.40
C GLY A 106 22.77 6.74 -1.52
N ASP A 107 23.51 7.81 -1.29
CA ASP A 107 23.69 8.94 -2.22
C ASP A 107 24.31 8.53 -3.57
N LYS A 108 25.03 7.40 -3.62
CA LYS A 108 25.68 6.85 -4.83
C LYS A 108 24.89 5.69 -5.45
N GLY A 109 23.69 5.43 -4.97
CA GLY A 109 22.84 4.31 -5.35
C GLY A 109 22.71 3.26 -4.24
N PRO A 110 21.96 2.17 -4.49
CA PRO A 110 21.70 1.13 -3.49
C PRO A 110 22.99 0.39 -3.11
N VAL A 111 23.19 0.21 -1.80
CA VAL A 111 24.26 -0.62 -1.22
C VAL A 111 23.62 -1.86 -0.60
N LYS A 112 24.10 -3.02 -0.98
CA LYS A 112 23.63 -4.31 -0.41
C LYS A 112 24.21 -4.49 0.99
N GLY A 113 23.37 -4.92 1.93
CA GLY A 113 23.75 -5.27 3.29
C GLY A 113 23.07 -6.57 3.73
N ILE A 114 23.52 -7.06 4.86
CA ILE A 114 22.98 -8.25 5.52
C ILE A 114 22.61 -7.87 6.93
N ILE A 115 21.35 -8.07 7.34
CA ILE A 115 20.97 -8.01 8.74
C ILE A 115 21.55 -9.23 9.44
N GLY A 116 22.56 -9.00 10.27
CA GLY A 116 23.32 -10.06 10.90
C GLY A 116 22.54 -10.83 11.96
N ASN A 117 23.04 -11.99 12.28
CA ASN A 117 22.52 -12.83 13.35
C ASN A 117 23.68 -13.58 14.01
N THR A 118 23.70 -13.61 15.34
CA THR A 118 24.66 -14.45 16.07
C THR A 118 24.39 -15.93 15.80
N ALA A 119 25.42 -16.66 15.46
CA ALA A 119 25.30 -18.09 15.18
C ALA A 119 24.70 -18.84 16.39
N ILE A 120 23.86 -19.84 16.12
CA ILE A 120 23.15 -20.59 17.17
C ILE A 120 24.11 -21.17 18.23
N HIS A 121 25.31 -21.62 17.81
CA HIS A 121 26.34 -22.19 18.68
C HIS A 121 26.92 -21.19 19.68
N LEU A 122 26.78 -19.89 19.42
CA LEU A 122 27.28 -18.80 20.27
C LEU A 122 26.21 -18.17 21.15
N ARG A 123 24.95 -18.56 20.94
CA ARG A 123 23.80 -18.09 21.73
C ARG A 123 23.59 -19.02 22.91
N LYS A 124 24.17 -18.69 24.05
CA LYS A 124 24.31 -19.58 25.21
C LYS A 124 22.98 -19.93 25.80
N ASP A 125 21.96 -19.48 25.98
CA ASP A 125 20.85 -19.86 26.87
C ASP A 125 19.44 -19.85 26.22
N SER A 126 19.34 -19.98 24.90
CA SER A 126 18.10 -19.58 24.23
C SER A 126 17.39 -20.66 23.40
N LEU A 127 17.86 -21.89 23.40
CA LEU A 127 17.14 -22.98 22.72
C LEU A 127 15.80 -23.23 23.46
N GLY A 128 14.72 -22.69 22.91
CA GLY A 128 13.37 -22.83 23.44
C GLY A 128 12.76 -21.57 24.08
N ASN A 129 13.54 -20.54 24.41
CA ASN A 129 13.07 -19.31 25.06
C ASN A 129 13.53 -18.02 24.33
N GLU A 130 13.93 -18.11 23.07
CA GLU A 130 14.42 -16.94 22.36
C GLU A 130 13.29 -15.97 22.04
N LYS A 131 13.41 -14.76 22.56
CA LYS A 131 12.49 -13.65 22.24
C LYS A 131 12.87 -13.01 20.90
N ALA A 132 11.88 -12.44 20.21
CA ALA A 132 12.13 -11.59 19.06
C ALA A 132 13.11 -10.47 19.43
N PRO A 133 14.06 -10.10 18.56
CA PRO A 133 14.99 -9.01 18.84
C PRO A 133 14.23 -7.69 18.92
N LYS A 134 14.73 -6.77 19.72
CA LYS A 134 14.31 -5.38 19.63
C LYS A 134 14.97 -4.74 18.40
N ILE A 135 14.31 -3.74 17.82
CA ILE A 135 14.79 -3.09 16.58
C ILE A 135 16.23 -2.59 16.70
N TYR A 136 16.61 -2.01 17.84
CA TYR A 136 17.95 -1.49 18.09
C TYR A 136 19.03 -2.58 18.29
N GLU A 137 18.64 -3.85 18.43
CA GLU A 137 19.54 -4.99 18.47
C GLU A 137 19.92 -5.48 17.08
N LEU A 138 19.13 -5.13 16.06
CA LEU A 138 19.47 -5.43 14.67
C LEU A 138 20.69 -4.61 14.23
N TYR A 139 21.57 -5.25 13.48
CA TYR A 139 22.72 -4.60 12.87
C TYR A 139 22.89 -5.07 11.43
N VAL A 140 23.43 -4.18 10.59
CA VAL A 140 23.67 -4.46 9.18
C VAL A 140 25.17 -4.49 8.92
N ASP A 141 25.59 -5.57 8.31
CA ASP A 141 26.92 -5.73 7.73
C ASP A 141 26.87 -5.37 6.24
N ILE A 142 27.76 -4.46 5.84
CA ILE A 142 27.95 -4.00 4.46
C ILE A 142 29.37 -4.27 3.98
N GLY A 143 30.16 -5.05 4.73
CA GLY A 143 31.56 -5.34 4.44
C GLY A 143 32.53 -4.19 4.73
N ALA A 144 32.09 -3.14 5.43
CA ALA A 144 32.94 -2.03 5.84
C ALA A 144 33.52 -2.29 7.23
N SER A 145 34.76 -1.86 7.49
CA SER A 145 35.48 -2.04 8.74
C SER A 145 35.54 -0.77 9.61
N ASN A 146 35.07 0.36 9.09
CA ASN A 146 35.07 1.65 9.78
C ASN A 146 34.14 2.67 9.11
N PRO A 147 33.81 3.79 9.76
CA PRO A 147 32.91 4.81 9.22
C PRO A 147 33.39 5.48 7.92
N LYS A 148 34.70 5.56 7.68
CA LYS A 148 35.24 6.14 6.44
C LYS A 148 34.92 5.27 5.22
N GLU A 149 34.94 3.96 5.38
CA GLU A 149 34.55 3.02 4.33
C GLU A 149 33.06 3.06 4.07
N VAL A 150 32.23 3.17 5.12
CA VAL A 150 30.79 3.40 4.98
C VAL A 150 30.51 4.66 4.15
N ALA A 151 31.18 5.78 4.47
CA ALA A 151 31.04 7.03 3.74
C ALA A 151 31.53 6.94 2.27
N LYS A 152 32.57 6.15 1.99
CA LYS A 152 33.02 5.89 0.61
C LYS A 152 31.96 5.20 -0.23
N LEU A 153 31.15 4.32 0.37
CA LEU A 153 29.99 3.68 -0.27
C LEU A 153 28.81 4.65 -0.48
N GLY A 154 28.87 5.87 0.02
CA GLY A 154 27.82 6.86 -0.11
C GLY A 154 26.73 6.71 0.96
N LEU A 155 27.03 6.04 2.08
CA LEU A 155 26.07 5.86 3.18
C LEU A 155 26.33 6.81 4.34
N ARG A 156 25.26 7.23 4.98
CA ARG A 156 25.24 8.05 6.20
C ARG A 156 24.02 7.75 7.06
N VAL A 157 24.00 8.26 8.25
CA VAL A 157 22.80 8.27 9.11
C VAL A 157 21.66 8.98 8.38
N GLY A 158 20.46 8.43 8.49
CA GLY A 158 19.26 8.94 7.82
C GLY A 158 18.98 8.31 6.44
N HIS A 159 19.86 7.48 5.89
CA HIS A 159 19.53 6.75 4.65
C HIS A 159 18.52 5.65 4.94
N PRO A 160 17.46 5.54 4.09
CA PRO A 160 16.47 4.50 4.24
C PRO A 160 16.97 3.16 3.68
N ALA A 161 16.31 2.10 4.08
CA ALA A 161 16.60 0.76 3.60
C ALA A 161 15.33 -0.09 3.52
N VAL A 162 15.29 -0.98 2.52
CA VAL A 162 14.21 -1.95 2.31
C VAL A 162 14.80 -3.35 2.16
N TYR A 163 14.02 -4.37 2.43
CA TYR A 163 14.43 -5.75 2.11
C TYR A 163 14.77 -5.90 0.63
N ALA A 164 15.70 -6.79 0.32
CA ALA A 164 16.19 -7.01 -1.04
C ALA A 164 15.40 -8.06 -1.84
N ASP A 165 14.30 -8.53 -1.25
CA ASP A 165 13.44 -9.55 -1.87
C ASP A 165 12.66 -8.94 -3.03
N GLU A 166 12.63 -9.65 -4.17
CA GLU A 166 11.98 -9.24 -5.40
C GLU A 166 10.64 -9.97 -5.58
N PRO A 167 9.69 -9.40 -6.35
CA PRO A 167 8.41 -10.05 -6.62
C PRO A 167 8.57 -11.31 -7.47
N GLU A 168 7.81 -12.34 -7.12
CA GLU A 168 7.79 -13.61 -7.86
C GLU A 168 6.37 -14.18 -8.02
N GLU A 169 6.16 -14.95 -9.07
CA GLU A 169 4.99 -15.82 -9.17
C GLU A 169 5.17 -17.03 -8.28
N PHE A 170 4.26 -17.19 -7.33
CA PHE A 170 4.34 -18.30 -6.39
C PHE A 170 3.68 -19.55 -6.95
N THR A 171 2.38 -19.52 -7.21
CA THR A 171 1.61 -20.61 -7.79
C THR A 171 0.36 -20.05 -8.45
N LYS A 172 -0.19 -20.73 -9.42
CA LYS A 172 -1.46 -20.46 -10.13
C LYS A 172 -2.16 -19.11 -9.77
N GLY A 173 -1.68 -18.01 -10.33
CA GLY A 173 -2.30 -16.71 -10.16
C GLY A 173 -2.02 -16.01 -8.82
N LYS A 174 -1.07 -16.50 -8.02
CA LYS A 174 -0.62 -15.83 -6.79
C LYS A 174 0.74 -15.19 -7.00
N ILE A 175 0.93 -14.05 -6.35
CA ILE A 175 2.21 -13.32 -6.32
C ILE A 175 2.66 -13.21 -4.88
N VAL A 176 3.96 -13.41 -4.68
CA VAL A 176 4.67 -13.15 -3.43
C VAL A 176 5.61 -11.98 -3.65
N SER A 177 5.61 -11.03 -2.72
CA SER A 177 6.52 -9.90 -2.74
C SER A 177 6.57 -9.23 -1.37
N ARG A 178 7.60 -8.43 -1.13
CA ARG A 178 7.48 -7.32 -0.18
C ARG A 178 6.60 -6.23 -0.79
N ALA A 179 6.06 -5.34 0.04
CA ALA A 179 5.37 -4.13 -0.39
C ALA A 179 4.14 -4.36 -1.31
N LEU A 180 3.51 -5.54 -1.26
CA LEU A 180 2.15 -5.67 -1.75
C LEU A 180 1.23 -4.74 -0.96
N ASP A 181 1.51 -4.54 0.30
CA ASP A 181 1.04 -3.46 1.14
C ASP A 181 1.82 -2.18 0.84
N ASN A 182 1.22 -1.14 0.20
CA ASN A 182 -0.06 -1.18 -0.54
C ASN A 182 0.15 -0.84 -2.02
N ARG A 183 1.30 -1.25 -2.59
CA ARG A 183 1.56 -1.04 -4.02
C ARG A 183 0.62 -1.80 -4.92
N ILE A 184 0.01 -2.88 -4.39
CA ILE A 184 -1.05 -3.58 -5.12
C ILE A 184 -2.28 -2.69 -5.26
N GLY A 185 -2.61 -1.89 -4.27
CA GLY A 185 -3.64 -0.86 -4.35
C GLY A 185 -3.30 0.20 -5.38
N GLY A 186 -2.08 0.74 -5.36
CA GLY A 186 -1.57 1.66 -6.38
C GLY A 186 -1.66 1.08 -7.80
N PHE A 187 -1.35 -0.21 -7.97
CA PHE A 187 -1.55 -0.92 -9.23
C PHE A 187 -3.03 -1.01 -9.63
N ILE A 188 -3.91 -1.35 -8.70
CA ILE A 188 -5.35 -1.49 -8.96
C ILE A 188 -5.96 -0.16 -9.40
N ILE A 189 -5.71 0.95 -8.71
CA ILE A 189 -6.27 2.25 -9.12
C ILE A 189 -5.72 2.71 -10.47
N ALA A 190 -4.49 2.39 -10.81
CA ALA A 190 -3.91 2.64 -12.14
C ALA A 190 -4.61 1.79 -13.23
N ARG A 191 -4.98 0.53 -12.91
CA ARG A 191 -5.79 -0.33 -13.79
C ARG A 191 -7.20 0.20 -13.97
N VAL A 192 -7.85 0.66 -12.90
CA VAL A 192 -9.16 1.32 -12.97
C VAL A 192 -9.11 2.53 -13.91
N LEU A 193 -8.09 3.37 -13.79
CA LEU A 193 -7.88 4.51 -14.68
C LEU A 193 -7.77 4.06 -16.16
N SER A 194 -6.98 3.01 -16.42
CA SER A 194 -6.84 2.43 -17.76
C SER A 194 -8.18 1.94 -18.31
N GLU A 195 -8.99 1.23 -17.52
CA GLU A 195 -10.30 0.76 -17.95
C GLU A 195 -11.29 1.90 -18.21
N LEU A 196 -11.28 2.93 -17.36
CA LEU A 196 -12.13 4.11 -17.55
C LEU A 196 -11.73 4.92 -18.80
N SER A 197 -10.45 4.98 -19.13
CA SER A 197 -9.97 5.66 -20.35
C SER A 197 -10.45 5.05 -21.65
N LYS A 198 -10.81 3.76 -21.66
CA LYS A 198 -11.34 3.02 -22.82
C LYS A 198 -12.84 3.24 -23.04
N MET A 199 -13.51 3.98 -22.16
CA MET A 199 -14.95 4.22 -22.31
C MET A 199 -15.27 5.00 -23.60
N LYS A 200 -16.24 4.53 -24.37
CA LYS A 200 -16.73 5.23 -25.58
C LYS A 200 -17.43 6.56 -25.25
N THR A 201 -17.97 6.69 -24.04
CA THR A 201 -18.63 7.91 -23.56
C THR A 201 -17.79 8.53 -22.44
N LYS A 202 -17.88 9.85 -22.26
CA LYS A 202 -17.24 10.53 -21.14
C LYS A 202 -17.68 9.93 -19.81
N CYS A 203 -16.75 9.82 -18.88
CA CYS A 203 -17.04 9.37 -17.52
C CYS A 203 -18.12 10.26 -16.87
N PRO A 204 -19.11 9.70 -16.15
CA PRO A 204 -20.12 10.50 -15.46
C PRO A 204 -19.52 11.41 -14.38
N SER A 205 -18.43 10.98 -13.76
CA SER A 205 -17.74 11.65 -12.67
C SER A 205 -16.34 12.11 -13.11
N THR A 206 -15.82 13.16 -12.49
CA THR A 206 -14.38 13.43 -12.48
C THR A 206 -13.73 12.45 -11.52
N VAL A 207 -12.73 11.71 -11.98
CA VAL A 207 -12.06 10.67 -11.19
C VAL A 207 -10.62 11.08 -10.94
N HIS A 208 -10.23 11.11 -9.67
CA HIS A 208 -8.86 11.21 -9.24
C HIS A 208 -8.40 9.86 -8.71
N CYS A 209 -7.44 9.22 -9.39
CA CYS A 209 -6.70 8.08 -8.84
C CYS A 209 -5.48 8.66 -8.13
N VAL A 210 -5.41 8.49 -6.84
CA VAL A 210 -4.39 9.07 -5.94
C VAL A 210 -3.49 7.95 -5.42
N ASN A 211 -2.19 8.10 -5.61
CA ASN A 211 -1.17 7.26 -5.00
C ASN A 211 -0.49 8.11 -3.92
N SER A 212 -0.98 8.01 -2.67
CA SER A 212 -0.59 8.87 -1.54
C SER A 212 0.74 8.42 -0.94
N VAL A 213 1.38 9.28 -0.17
CA VAL A 213 2.63 9.00 0.53
C VAL A 213 2.41 8.96 2.04
N GLN A 214 3.29 8.26 2.78
CA GLN A 214 3.36 8.30 4.24
C GLN A 214 2.09 7.79 4.95
N GLU A 215 1.47 6.75 4.42
CA GLU A 215 0.39 6.05 5.12
C GLU A 215 0.91 5.37 6.38
N GLU A 216 2.01 4.62 6.26
CA GLU A 216 2.62 3.75 7.28
C GLU A 216 3.08 4.48 8.57
N ILE A 217 3.04 5.80 8.55
CA ILE A 217 3.38 6.66 9.70
C ILE A 217 2.26 7.63 10.07
N GLY A 218 1.03 7.41 9.56
CA GLY A 218 -0.16 8.15 9.99
C GLY A 218 -0.98 8.85 8.90
N GLY A 219 -0.90 8.43 7.63
CA GLY A 219 -1.80 8.87 6.57
C GLY A 219 -1.66 10.33 6.14
N HIS A 220 -0.44 10.86 6.19
CA HIS A 220 -0.21 12.28 5.94
C HIS A 220 -0.50 12.70 4.51
N GLY A 221 -0.13 11.86 3.52
CA GLY A 221 -0.40 12.11 2.11
C GLY A 221 -1.88 12.16 1.80
N ALA A 222 -2.64 11.18 2.31
CA ALA A 222 -4.09 11.15 2.15
C ALA A 222 -4.78 12.37 2.75
N THR A 223 -4.34 12.80 3.94
CA THR A 223 -4.85 14.04 4.56
C THR A 223 -4.61 15.27 3.67
N MET A 224 -3.37 15.43 3.18
CA MET A 224 -2.99 16.60 2.36
C MET A 224 -3.73 16.64 1.03
N ILE A 225 -3.81 15.52 0.34
CA ILE A 225 -4.45 15.45 -0.98
C ILE A 225 -5.97 15.58 -0.89
N THR A 226 -6.59 15.02 0.15
CA THR A 226 -8.03 15.15 0.38
C THR A 226 -8.43 16.62 0.60
N ARG A 227 -7.64 17.37 1.38
CA ARG A 227 -7.84 18.83 1.55
C ARG A 227 -7.69 19.60 0.25
N ARG A 228 -6.83 19.15 -0.65
CA ARG A 228 -6.62 19.80 -1.96
C ARG A 228 -7.74 19.49 -2.95
N LEU A 229 -8.17 18.23 -3.04
CA LEU A 229 -9.12 17.77 -4.05
C LEU A 229 -10.58 17.92 -3.61
N MET A 230 -10.86 17.86 -2.30
CA MET A 230 -12.19 17.95 -1.70
C MET A 230 -13.23 17.11 -2.47
N PRO A 231 -13.03 15.77 -2.57
CA PRO A 231 -13.92 14.91 -3.34
C PRO A 231 -15.33 14.86 -2.74
N ASP A 232 -16.34 14.61 -3.59
CA ASP A 232 -17.72 14.39 -3.15
C ASP A 232 -17.89 12.98 -2.55
N VAL A 233 -17.06 12.03 -2.97
CA VAL A 233 -17.00 10.66 -2.43
C VAL A 233 -15.61 10.08 -2.65
N ALA A 234 -15.13 9.28 -1.70
CA ALA A 234 -13.85 8.60 -1.81
C ALA A 234 -13.97 7.09 -1.53
N ILE A 235 -13.16 6.31 -2.21
CA ILE A 235 -12.85 4.93 -1.85
C ILE A 235 -11.36 4.86 -1.56
N CYS A 236 -11.03 4.51 -0.33
CA CYS A 236 -9.69 4.08 0.03
C CYS A 236 -9.56 2.59 -0.32
N LEU A 237 -8.51 2.26 -1.00
CA LEU A 237 -8.16 0.88 -1.33
C LEU A 237 -6.90 0.51 -0.56
N ASP A 238 -7.02 -0.52 0.26
CA ASP A 238 -5.92 -1.02 1.05
C ASP A 238 -5.89 -2.56 1.02
N VAL A 239 -4.98 -3.16 1.72
CA VAL A 239 -4.96 -4.60 1.99
C VAL A 239 -5.59 -4.90 3.34
N THR A 240 -5.97 -6.15 3.57
CA THR A 240 -6.43 -6.64 4.88
C THR A 240 -5.86 -8.01 5.17
N HIS A 241 -5.81 -8.37 6.44
CA HIS A 241 -5.32 -9.67 6.90
C HIS A 241 -6.20 -10.81 6.39
N ALA A 242 -5.68 -11.65 5.51
CA ALA A 242 -6.31 -12.94 5.22
C ALA A 242 -6.17 -13.85 6.46
N THR A 243 -7.30 -14.26 7.03
CA THR A 243 -7.35 -15.05 8.27
C THR A 243 -7.43 -16.55 8.01
N ASP A 244 -7.20 -16.98 6.78
CA ASP A 244 -7.23 -18.38 6.34
C ASP A 244 -5.88 -19.10 6.49
N THR A 245 -4.97 -18.56 7.29
CA THR A 245 -3.69 -19.20 7.65
C THR A 245 -3.79 -19.94 8.99
N PRO A 246 -2.97 -20.99 9.20
CA PRO A 246 -2.99 -21.73 10.47
C PRO A 246 -2.72 -20.84 11.69
N GLY A 247 -3.44 -21.09 12.78
CA GLY A 247 -3.21 -20.43 14.06
C GLY A 247 -3.99 -19.13 14.28
N ILE A 248 -4.87 -18.74 13.36
CA ILE A 248 -5.74 -17.55 13.52
C ILE A 248 -7.11 -17.97 14.08
N ASP A 249 -7.54 -17.30 15.14
CA ASP A 249 -8.88 -17.48 15.72
C ASP A 249 -9.88 -16.54 15.04
N HIS A 250 -10.79 -17.09 14.26
CA HIS A 250 -11.80 -16.33 13.52
C HIS A 250 -12.81 -15.62 14.42
N ALA A 251 -13.02 -16.10 15.65
CA ALA A 251 -13.90 -15.42 16.61
C ALA A 251 -13.31 -14.08 17.09
N ILE A 252 -11.99 -13.95 17.04
CA ILE A 252 -11.26 -12.73 17.43
C ILE A 252 -11.01 -11.81 16.21
N HIS A 253 -10.59 -12.39 15.09
CA HIS A 253 -10.05 -11.65 13.95
C HIS A 253 -10.99 -11.55 12.75
N GLY A 254 -12.18 -12.18 12.81
CA GLY A 254 -13.07 -12.27 11.65
C GLY A 254 -12.63 -13.34 10.66
N GLU A 255 -13.38 -13.48 9.59
CA GLU A 255 -13.12 -14.50 8.56
C GLU A 255 -12.99 -13.83 7.19
N VAL A 256 -11.75 -13.67 6.71
CA VAL A 256 -11.40 -13.15 5.39
C VAL A 256 -10.44 -14.11 4.72
N LYS A 257 -10.77 -14.55 3.50
CA LYS A 257 -10.00 -15.55 2.75
C LYS A 257 -9.36 -14.93 1.51
N MET A 258 -8.10 -15.24 1.28
CA MET A 258 -7.45 -14.98 0.00
C MET A 258 -8.10 -15.82 -1.10
N GLY A 259 -8.48 -15.21 -2.22
CA GLY A 259 -9.28 -15.84 -3.28
C GLY A 259 -10.80 -15.70 -3.08
N GLY A 260 -11.25 -15.17 -1.94
CA GLY A 260 -12.68 -14.96 -1.61
C GLY A 260 -13.30 -13.70 -2.23
N GLY A 261 -12.53 -12.88 -2.89
CA GLY A 261 -12.95 -11.56 -3.40
C GLY A 261 -12.57 -10.42 -2.45
N PRO A 262 -12.86 -9.17 -2.84
CA PRO A 262 -12.59 -8.01 -2.01
C PRO A 262 -13.37 -8.05 -0.69
N SER A 263 -12.78 -7.44 0.34
CA SER A 263 -13.48 -7.14 1.59
C SER A 263 -14.01 -5.71 1.61
N VAL A 264 -15.13 -5.50 2.28
CA VAL A 264 -15.72 -4.18 2.53
C VAL A 264 -15.89 -4.01 4.03
N THR A 265 -15.31 -2.95 4.58
CA THR A 265 -15.37 -2.66 6.01
C THR A 265 -16.63 -1.88 6.36
N HIS A 266 -17.28 -2.27 7.47
CA HIS A 266 -18.42 -1.60 8.05
C HIS A 266 -18.05 -0.88 9.35
N GLY A 267 -18.73 0.22 9.63
CA GLY A 267 -18.57 0.99 10.87
C GLY A 267 -17.56 2.13 10.77
N THR A 268 -17.51 2.92 11.82
CA THR A 268 -16.62 4.09 12.01
C THR A 268 -16.53 5.04 10.80
N CYS A 269 -15.35 5.20 10.21
CA CYS A 269 -15.09 6.06 9.06
C CYS A 269 -15.76 5.59 7.75
N ASN A 270 -16.30 4.38 7.71
CA ASN A 270 -16.94 3.82 6.52
C ASN A 270 -18.39 4.31 6.39
N HIS A 271 -18.62 5.26 5.48
CA HIS A 271 -19.91 5.92 5.32
C HIS A 271 -20.99 4.94 4.82
N PRO A 272 -22.12 4.76 5.54
CA PRO A 272 -23.11 3.72 5.25
C PRO A 272 -23.70 3.80 3.84
N ASN A 273 -23.92 5.01 3.31
CA ASN A 273 -24.45 5.19 1.95
C ASN A 273 -23.42 4.83 0.87
N VAL A 274 -22.11 5.02 1.14
CA VAL A 274 -21.04 4.61 0.22
C VAL A 274 -20.89 3.10 0.24
N VAL A 275 -20.84 2.48 1.44
CA VAL A 275 -20.83 1.03 1.61
C VAL A 275 -22.02 0.39 0.91
N LYS A 276 -23.24 0.91 1.13
CA LYS A 276 -24.46 0.45 0.43
C LYS A 276 -24.28 0.45 -1.09
N ARG A 277 -23.76 1.56 -1.66
CA ARG A 277 -23.53 1.67 -3.10
C ARG A 277 -22.50 0.64 -3.60
N ILE A 278 -21.44 0.38 -2.85
CA ILE A 278 -20.45 -0.67 -3.20
C ILE A 278 -21.13 -2.03 -3.26
N LEU A 279 -21.95 -2.38 -2.26
CA LEU A 279 -22.67 -3.66 -2.20
C LEU A 279 -23.70 -3.79 -3.32
N GLU A 280 -24.40 -2.73 -3.68
CA GLU A 280 -25.32 -2.72 -4.84
C GLU A 280 -24.57 -2.99 -6.16
N VAL A 281 -23.41 -2.36 -6.34
CA VAL A 281 -22.55 -2.57 -7.52
C VAL A 281 -22.01 -3.99 -7.55
N SER A 282 -21.53 -4.52 -6.43
CA SER A 282 -21.02 -5.89 -6.35
C SER A 282 -22.10 -6.91 -6.72
N LYS A 283 -23.31 -6.76 -6.17
CA LYS A 283 -24.47 -7.61 -6.50
C LYS A 283 -24.79 -7.57 -7.98
N LYS A 284 -24.81 -6.38 -8.61
CA LYS A 284 -25.06 -6.21 -10.04
C LYS A 284 -24.00 -6.87 -10.90
N LEU A 285 -22.74 -6.81 -10.48
CA LEU A 285 -21.61 -7.38 -11.21
C LEU A 285 -21.33 -8.85 -10.83
N LYS A 286 -22.09 -9.39 -9.87
CA LYS A 286 -21.91 -10.76 -9.32
C LYS A 286 -20.48 -10.97 -8.74
N ILE A 287 -19.91 -9.95 -8.14
CA ILE A 287 -18.61 -10.02 -7.45
C ILE A 287 -18.87 -10.42 -5.99
N PRO A 288 -18.28 -11.52 -5.51
CA PRO A 288 -18.40 -11.88 -4.11
C PRO A 288 -17.72 -10.82 -3.22
N ILE A 289 -18.33 -10.50 -2.09
CA ILE A 289 -17.80 -9.56 -1.10
C ILE A 289 -17.64 -10.30 0.22
N GLN A 290 -16.52 -10.08 0.87
CA GLN A 290 -16.27 -10.42 2.25
C GLN A 290 -16.56 -9.20 3.13
N HIS A 291 -16.95 -9.41 4.37
CA HIS A 291 -17.37 -8.34 5.27
C HIS A 291 -16.46 -8.28 6.49
N GLU A 292 -15.96 -7.08 6.76
CA GLU A 292 -15.20 -6.76 7.96
C GLU A 292 -15.91 -5.69 8.78
N SER A 293 -15.50 -5.52 10.01
CA SER A 293 -16.03 -4.49 10.88
C SER A 293 -14.90 -3.72 11.56
N SER A 294 -15.07 -2.41 11.66
CA SER A 294 -14.21 -1.54 12.44
C SER A 294 -15.04 -0.83 13.50
N SER A 295 -14.65 -0.96 14.76
CA SER A 295 -15.36 -0.35 15.88
C SER A 295 -14.77 1.01 16.29
N ARG A 296 -13.56 1.35 15.84
CA ARG A 296 -12.88 2.56 16.26
C ARG A 296 -12.05 3.19 15.14
N TYR A 297 -11.05 2.51 14.64
CA TYR A 297 -10.17 2.93 13.54
C TYR A 297 -10.09 1.81 12.52
N SER A 298 -9.98 2.17 11.24
CA SER A 298 -9.69 1.20 10.18
C SER A 298 -8.20 0.84 10.14
N GLY A 299 -7.34 1.74 10.63
CA GLY A 299 -5.90 1.60 10.52
C GLY A 299 -5.38 1.84 9.09
N THR A 300 -6.14 2.59 8.28
CA THR A 300 -5.82 2.90 6.89
C THR A 300 -6.06 4.38 6.59
N ASP A 301 -5.69 4.84 5.42
CA ASP A 301 -5.93 6.20 4.94
C ASP A 301 -7.42 6.60 4.93
N THR A 302 -8.36 5.64 5.01
CA THR A 302 -9.79 5.93 5.15
C THR A 302 -10.09 6.80 6.37
N ASP A 303 -9.40 6.57 7.50
CA ASP A 303 -9.56 7.36 8.72
C ASP A 303 -9.21 8.84 8.48
N ASN A 304 -8.15 9.09 7.72
CA ASN A 304 -7.70 10.44 7.40
C ASN A 304 -8.59 11.13 6.36
N ILE A 305 -9.06 10.39 5.37
CA ILE A 305 -9.94 10.91 4.31
C ILE A 305 -11.28 11.32 4.89
N SER A 306 -11.92 10.41 5.66
CA SER A 306 -13.29 10.61 6.17
C SER A 306 -13.43 11.83 7.07
N TYR A 307 -12.43 12.13 7.89
CA TYR A 307 -12.47 13.25 8.85
C TYR A 307 -11.84 14.55 8.32
N THR A 308 -11.47 14.59 7.02
CA THR A 308 -10.90 15.79 6.43
C THR A 308 -11.97 16.82 6.04
N GLY A 309 -11.72 18.08 6.34
CA GLY A 309 -12.57 19.22 5.95
C GLY A 309 -13.97 19.16 6.57
N LYS A 310 -14.98 19.11 5.73
CA LYS A 310 -16.40 18.98 6.14
C LYS A 310 -16.85 17.52 6.41
N GLY A 311 -15.94 16.61 6.37
CA GLY A 311 -16.21 15.17 6.30
C GLY A 311 -16.43 14.71 4.87
N ILE A 312 -15.66 13.72 4.43
CA ILE A 312 -15.78 13.14 3.08
C ILE A 312 -16.47 11.78 3.18
N PRO A 313 -17.64 11.60 2.55
CA PRO A 313 -18.27 10.30 2.45
C PRO A 313 -17.28 9.29 1.81
N SER A 314 -16.76 8.36 2.60
CA SER A 314 -15.73 7.41 2.17
C SER A 314 -16.00 6.01 2.65
N ALA A 315 -15.38 5.03 1.99
CA ALA A 315 -15.38 3.65 2.45
C ALA A 315 -14.06 2.98 2.09
N LEU A 316 -13.70 1.98 2.88
CA LEU A 316 -12.57 1.09 2.67
C LEU A 316 -13.01 -0.14 1.88
N VAL A 317 -12.30 -0.41 0.80
CA VAL A 317 -12.33 -1.66 0.05
C VAL A 317 -10.95 -2.29 0.19
N SER A 318 -10.90 -3.52 0.69
CA SER A 318 -9.62 -4.17 0.98
C SER A 318 -9.38 -5.41 0.11
N LEU A 319 -8.12 -5.64 -0.22
CA LEU A 319 -7.65 -6.86 -0.87
C LEU A 319 -7.12 -7.82 0.21
N PRO A 320 -7.62 -9.06 0.32
CA PRO A 320 -7.06 -10.04 1.24
C PRO A 320 -5.60 -10.35 0.94
N LEU A 321 -4.75 -10.23 1.96
CA LEU A 321 -3.30 -10.42 1.87
C LEU A 321 -2.83 -11.30 3.04
N ARG A 322 -2.00 -12.29 2.75
CA ARG A 322 -1.32 -13.10 3.78
C ARG A 322 0.04 -12.52 4.11
N TYR A 323 0.45 -12.67 5.36
CA TYR A 323 1.81 -12.36 5.83
C TYR A 323 2.18 -10.88 5.71
N MET A 324 1.21 -10.00 5.91
CA MET A 324 1.38 -8.54 5.90
C MET A 324 2.62 -8.10 6.70
N HIS A 325 3.29 -7.04 6.24
CA HIS A 325 4.51 -6.49 6.83
C HIS A 325 5.69 -7.46 6.86
N SER A 326 5.73 -8.37 5.89
CA SER A 326 6.85 -9.29 5.69
C SER A 326 7.39 -9.25 4.26
N VAL A 327 8.46 -9.98 4.00
CA VAL A 327 9.03 -10.12 2.63
C VAL A 327 8.28 -11.14 1.77
N VAL A 328 7.30 -11.83 2.34
CA VAL A 328 6.53 -12.91 1.69
C VAL A 328 5.03 -12.62 1.66
N GLU A 329 4.67 -11.35 1.63
CA GLU A 329 3.28 -10.95 1.41
C GLU A 329 2.74 -11.63 0.16
N THR A 330 1.53 -12.16 0.25
CA THR A 330 0.97 -12.99 -0.80
C THR A 330 -0.46 -12.55 -1.12
N VAL A 331 -0.76 -12.34 -2.41
CA VAL A 331 -2.10 -12.01 -2.92
C VAL A 331 -2.53 -12.95 -4.03
N ASP A 332 -3.84 -13.04 -4.24
CA ASP A 332 -4.46 -13.72 -5.37
C ASP A 332 -4.82 -12.72 -6.47
N LEU A 333 -4.36 -12.95 -7.70
CA LEU A 333 -4.60 -12.05 -8.83
C LEU A 333 -6.07 -12.02 -9.28
N ASP A 334 -6.85 -13.07 -8.99
CA ASP A 334 -8.29 -13.07 -9.24
C ASP A 334 -9.01 -12.06 -8.35
N ASP A 335 -8.60 -11.91 -7.09
CA ASP A 335 -9.15 -10.89 -6.21
C ASP A 335 -8.79 -9.48 -6.70
N VAL A 336 -7.56 -9.29 -7.22
CA VAL A 336 -7.14 -8.03 -7.86
C VAL A 336 -8.07 -7.65 -9.01
N GLU A 337 -8.39 -8.59 -9.92
CA GLU A 337 -9.28 -8.32 -11.05
C GLU A 337 -10.73 -8.04 -10.60
N LYS A 338 -11.19 -8.70 -9.53
CA LYS A 338 -12.50 -8.42 -8.91
C LYS A 338 -12.56 -7.01 -8.32
N VAL A 339 -11.51 -6.57 -7.60
CA VAL A 339 -11.42 -5.19 -7.06
C VAL A 339 -11.41 -4.16 -8.19
N VAL A 340 -10.61 -4.35 -9.24
CA VAL A 340 -10.62 -3.46 -10.43
C VAL A 340 -12.03 -3.34 -11.00
N SER A 341 -12.71 -4.47 -11.18
CA SER A 341 -14.07 -4.50 -11.74
C SER A 341 -15.09 -3.80 -10.85
N LEU A 342 -14.98 -3.99 -9.53
CA LEU A 342 -15.83 -3.35 -8.53
C LEU A 342 -15.67 -1.83 -8.55
N LEU A 343 -14.45 -1.33 -8.52
CA LEU A 343 -14.16 0.10 -8.52
C LEU A 343 -14.57 0.79 -9.84
N VAL A 344 -14.34 0.15 -10.98
CA VAL A 344 -14.85 0.62 -12.27
C VAL A 344 -16.38 0.71 -12.25
N GLY A 345 -17.05 -0.30 -11.71
CA GLY A 345 -18.51 -0.32 -11.54
C GLY A 345 -18.99 0.77 -10.61
N PHE A 346 -18.32 0.98 -9.49
CA PHE A 346 -18.63 2.05 -8.54
C PHE A 346 -18.56 3.43 -9.21
N VAL A 347 -17.44 3.77 -9.84
CA VAL A 347 -17.27 5.05 -10.57
C VAL A 347 -18.36 5.26 -11.60
N LYS A 348 -18.68 4.22 -12.39
CA LYS A 348 -19.77 4.29 -13.40
C LYS A 348 -21.15 4.46 -12.78
N SER A 349 -21.35 4.10 -11.53
CA SER A 349 -22.63 4.20 -10.82
C SER A 349 -22.91 5.58 -10.26
N VAL A 350 -21.87 6.39 -10.00
CA VAL A 350 -22.01 7.73 -9.39
C VAL A 350 -22.58 8.72 -10.40
N ARG A 351 -23.62 9.45 -10.01
CA ARG A 351 -24.39 10.41 -10.83
C ARG A 351 -24.29 11.83 -10.25
N PRO A 352 -24.47 12.87 -11.07
CA PRO A 352 -24.55 14.26 -10.58
C PRO A 352 -25.67 14.51 -9.57
N SER A 353 -26.70 13.67 -9.56
CA SER A 353 -27.82 13.75 -8.62
C SER A 353 -27.57 13.00 -7.30
N ASP A 354 -26.47 12.25 -7.22
CA ASP A 354 -26.18 11.50 -6.01
C ASP A 354 -25.71 12.44 -4.89
N ASN A 355 -26.29 12.23 -3.73
CA ASN A 355 -25.87 12.79 -2.48
C ASN A 355 -25.66 11.62 -1.51
N PHE A 356 -24.47 11.52 -0.96
CA PHE A 356 -24.14 10.48 0.03
C PHE A 356 -24.44 10.94 1.47
N ASP A 357 -24.96 12.14 1.69
CA ASP A 357 -25.30 12.63 3.03
C ASP A 357 -26.31 11.72 3.75
N ILE A 358 -26.15 11.62 5.07
CA ILE A 358 -27.13 10.94 5.92
C ILE A 358 -28.36 11.86 6.05
N LYS A 359 -29.52 11.35 5.67
CA LYS A 359 -30.79 12.05 5.89
C LYS A 359 -31.29 11.76 7.29
N LEU A 360 -31.51 12.80 8.06
CA LEU A 360 -32.09 12.76 9.40
C LEU A 360 -33.60 12.91 9.33
#